data_9ba3bdcfdcdb11037497510d2935a5d5
#
_entry.id   9ba3bdcfdcdb11037497510d2935a5d5
#
_cell.length_a   1.000
_cell.length_b   1.000
_cell.length_c   1.000
_cell.angle_alpha   90.00
_cell.angle_beta   90.00
_cell.angle_gamma   90.00
#
_symmetry.space_group_name_H-M   'P 1'
#
loop_
_entity.id
_entity.type
_entity.pdbx_description
1 polymer ?
#
loop_
_entity_poly.entity_id
_entity_poly.type
_entity_poly.pdbx_seq_one_letter_code
_entity_poly.pdbx_strand_id
1 'polypeptide(L)'
;MNRRAVIGRLSLMLGGTIIGAEFFLSGCKSDPEKINNLFNADDLALFNEIGETILPKTATPGAKEANVGQFMALMVNDCYSPEEQKIFTNGLTKLNDRCKEQYGQDFRTINAAQRTALLTILDQEQKKEAKNNQHAVHYFRMMKELTLLGYFTSELGCTKAMRYLPVPGKYIGCIPYRKGEKSWAT
;
A
#
# COMPACT_ATOMS: atom_id res chain seq x y z
N MET A 1 -61.16 2.02 -17.82
CA MET A 1 -60.14 1.32 -17.02
C MET A 1 -60.77 1.03 -15.66
N ASN A 2 -60.74 -0.23 -15.21
CA ASN A 2 -61.36 -0.63 -13.96
C ASN A 2 -60.46 -0.24 -12.78
N ARG A 3 -61.01 0.40 -11.72
CA ARG A 3 -60.27 0.92 -10.54
C ARG A 3 -59.39 -0.13 -9.88
N ARG A 4 -59.81 -1.41 -9.87
CA ARG A 4 -59.01 -2.54 -9.37
C ARG A 4 -57.73 -2.79 -10.19
N ALA A 5 -57.80 -2.61 -11.52
CA ALA A 5 -56.65 -2.80 -12.39
C ALA A 5 -55.58 -1.69 -12.22
N VAL A 6 -56.01 -0.48 -11.86
CA VAL A 6 -55.09 0.64 -11.56
C VAL A 6 -54.37 0.42 -10.24
N ILE A 7 -55.11 -0.02 -9.22
CA ILE A 7 -54.48 -0.34 -7.89
C ILE A 7 -53.48 -1.48 -8.00
N GLY A 8 -53.81 -2.53 -8.77
CA GLY A 8 -52.88 -3.65 -8.98
C GLY A 8 -51.59 -3.25 -9.74
N ARG A 9 -51.69 -2.31 -10.68
CA ARG A 9 -50.50 -1.79 -11.40
C ARG A 9 -49.67 -0.84 -10.51
N LEU A 10 -50.32 -0.05 -9.66
CA LEU A 10 -49.66 0.82 -8.69
C LEU A 10 -48.92 0.02 -7.62
N SER A 11 -49.53 -1.07 -7.11
CA SER A 11 -48.84 -1.94 -6.14
C SER A 11 -47.65 -2.69 -6.76
N LEU A 12 -47.71 -3.02 -8.05
CA LEU A 12 -46.57 -3.63 -8.75
C LEU A 12 -45.41 -2.63 -8.95
N MET A 13 -45.71 -1.37 -9.24
CA MET A 13 -44.69 -0.31 -9.35
C MET A 13 -44.07 0.04 -8.00
N LEU A 14 -44.87 0.15 -6.94
CA LEU A 14 -44.35 0.42 -5.58
C LEU A 14 -43.57 -0.77 -5.01
N GLY A 15 -44.00 -2.01 -5.24
CA GLY A 15 -43.28 -3.20 -4.85
C GLY A 15 -41.93 -3.36 -5.57
N GLY A 16 -41.88 -3.00 -6.85
CA GLY A 16 -40.66 -3.01 -7.65
C GLY A 16 -39.61 -2.00 -7.16
N THR A 17 -40.02 -0.83 -6.67
CA THR A 17 -39.09 0.19 -6.14
C THR A 17 -38.51 -0.20 -4.78
N ILE A 18 -39.25 -0.92 -3.93
CA ILE A 18 -38.78 -1.38 -2.62
C ILE A 18 -37.77 -2.51 -2.81
N ILE A 19 -38.05 -3.50 -3.68
CA ILE A 19 -37.12 -4.60 -3.96
C ILE A 19 -35.86 -4.08 -4.70
N GLY A 20 -36.04 -3.11 -5.60
CA GLY A 20 -34.90 -2.48 -6.29
C GLY A 20 -34.00 -1.70 -5.37
N ALA A 21 -34.52 -0.98 -4.38
CA ALA A 21 -33.73 -0.21 -3.42
C ALA A 21 -32.87 -1.12 -2.53
N GLU A 22 -33.38 -2.26 -2.10
CA GLU A 22 -32.57 -3.23 -1.31
C GLU A 22 -31.47 -3.88 -2.17
N PHE A 23 -31.71 -4.13 -3.45
CA PHE A 23 -30.67 -4.62 -4.37
C PHE A 23 -29.58 -3.59 -4.63
N PHE A 24 -29.93 -2.29 -4.73
CA PHE A 24 -28.96 -1.21 -4.86
C PHE A 24 -28.16 -0.96 -3.56
N LEU A 25 -28.79 -1.11 -2.40
CA LEU A 25 -28.14 -0.96 -1.10
C LEU A 25 -27.30 -2.19 -0.69
N SER A 26 -27.64 -3.40 -1.17
CA SER A 26 -26.86 -4.62 -0.93
C SER A 26 -25.74 -4.83 -1.95
N GLY A 27 -25.67 -4.05 -3.03
CA GLY A 27 -24.64 -4.14 -4.07
C GLY A 27 -23.23 -3.72 -3.65
N CYS A 28 -23.03 -3.18 -2.46
CA CYS A 28 -21.74 -2.80 -1.89
C CYS A 28 -21.52 -3.42 -0.52
N LYS A 29 -21.73 -4.72 -0.37
CA LYS A 29 -21.11 -5.46 0.74
C LYS A 29 -19.65 -5.73 0.35
N SER A 30 -18.80 -4.74 0.52
CA SER A 30 -17.38 -5.00 0.70
C SER A 30 -17.24 -5.82 1.98
N ASP A 31 -16.65 -6.99 1.87
CA ASP A 31 -16.28 -7.82 3.01
C ASP A 31 -15.43 -6.92 3.93
N PRO A 32 -15.83 -6.63 5.18
CA PRO A 32 -15.10 -5.66 6.02
C PRO A 32 -13.66 -6.10 6.34
N GLU A 33 -13.33 -7.36 6.08
CA GLU A 33 -11.97 -7.89 6.22
C GLU A 33 -11.12 -7.70 4.96
N LYS A 34 -11.73 -7.49 3.77
CA LYS A 34 -11.00 -7.29 2.51
C LYS A 34 -10.83 -5.82 2.22
N ILE A 35 -9.58 -5.41 2.01
CA ILE A 35 -9.23 -4.06 1.57
C ILE A 35 -9.39 -3.93 0.06
N ASN A 36 -9.05 -4.99 -0.67
CA ASN A 36 -9.23 -5.13 -2.11
C ASN A 36 -9.33 -6.62 -2.50
N ASN A 37 -9.24 -6.94 -3.79
CA ASN A 37 -9.35 -8.32 -4.27
C ASN A 37 -8.20 -9.24 -3.83
N LEU A 38 -7.02 -8.67 -3.50
CA LEU A 38 -5.80 -9.41 -3.18
C LEU A 38 -5.46 -9.43 -1.69
N PHE A 39 -5.80 -8.36 -0.94
CA PHE A 39 -5.27 -8.12 0.40
C PHE A 39 -6.38 -7.88 1.43
N ASN A 40 -6.10 -8.31 2.66
CA ASN A 40 -6.95 -8.14 3.83
C ASN A 40 -6.32 -7.17 4.85
N ALA A 41 -6.98 -6.97 5.99
CA ALA A 41 -6.51 -6.07 7.05
C ALA A 41 -5.18 -6.54 7.69
N ASP A 42 -4.94 -7.85 7.78
CA ASP A 42 -3.69 -8.40 8.31
C ASP A 42 -2.51 -8.15 7.39
N ASP A 43 -2.73 -8.26 6.06
CA ASP A 43 -1.71 -7.92 5.06
C ASP A 43 -1.36 -6.43 5.13
N LEU A 44 -2.36 -5.56 5.30
CA LEU A 44 -2.13 -4.12 5.47
C LEU A 44 -1.29 -3.82 6.71
N ALA A 45 -1.59 -4.50 7.83
CA ALA A 45 -0.81 -4.37 9.05
C ALA A 45 0.65 -4.82 8.83
N LEU A 46 0.86 -5.91 8.08
CA LEU A 46 2.20 -6.38 7.71
C LEU A 46 2.93 -5.37 6.82
N PHE A 47 2.28 -4.79 5.80
CA PHE A 47 2.87 -3.75 4.96
C PHE A 47 3.30 -2.52 5.74
N ASN A 48 2.48 -2.09 6.70
CA ASN A 48 2.81 -0.98 7.58
C ASN A 48 4.06 -1.27 8.43
N GLU A 49 4.23 -2.49 8.94
CA GLU A 49 5.42 -2.87 9.71
C GLU A 49 6.66 -3.02 8.81
N ILE A 50 6.51 -3.53 7.59
CA ILE A 50 7.60 -3.57 6.60
C ILE A 50 8.03 -2.15 6.24
N GLY A 51 7.08 -1.28 5.88
CA GLY A 51 7.34 0.11 5.54
C GLY A 51 8.00 0.87 6.67
N GLU A 52 7.52 0.75 7.90
CA GLU A 52 8.08 1.39 9.10
C GLU A 52 9.50 0.87 9.43
N THR A 53 9.80 -0.40 9.10
CA THR A 53 11.16 -0.93 9.26
C THR A 53 12.12 -0.36 8.21
N ILE A 54 11.66 -0.07 6.99
CA ILE A 54 12.45 0.52 5.91
C ILE A 54 12.66 2.02 6.13
N LEU A 55 11.59 2.75 6.48
CA LEU A 55 11.59 4.18 6.76
C LEU A 55 10.95 4.45 8.13
N PRO A 56 11.72 4.27 9.21
CA PRO A 56 11.21 4.43 10.56
C PRO A 56 10.97 5.90 10.90
N LYS A 57 10.04 6.13 11.83
CA LYS A 57 9.84 7.43 12.46
C LYS A 57 11.13 7.90 13.15
N THR A 58 11.51 9.12 12.86
CA THR A 58 12.66 9.81 13.48
C THR A 58 12.26 11.23 13.86
N ALA A 59 13.03 12.25 13.48
CA ALA A 59 12.60 13.64 13.49
C ALA A 59 11.54 13.94 12.41
N THR A 60 11.39 13.04 11.44
CA THR A 60 10.33 13.06 10.42
C THR A 60 9.36 11.90 10.64
N PRO A 61 8.09 12.02 10.17
CA PRO A 61 7.12 10.92 10.22
C PRO A 61 7.66 9.66 9.56
N GLY A 62 7.30 8.49 10.06
CA GLY A 62 7.64 7.19 9.45
C GLY A 62 6.68 6.79 8.33
N ALA A 63 7.01 5.69 7.64
CA ALA A 63 6.19 5.16 6.54
C ALA A 63 4.78 4.74 6.99
N LYS A 64 4.65 4.27 8.22
CA LYS A 64 3.35 3.90 8.82
C LYS A 64 2.44 5.12 9.00
N GLU A 65 2.96 6.25 9.47
CA GLU A 65 2.20 7.50 9.60
C GLU A 65 1.78 8.05 8.22
N ALA A 66 2.58 7.80 7.19
CA ALA A 66 2.28 8.19 5.81
C ALA A 66 1.33 7.21 5.09
N ASN A 67 0.75 6.21 5.79
CA ASN A 67 -0.14 5.19 5.23
C ASN A 67 0.43 4.43 4.02
N VAL A 68 1.74 4.20 4.01
CA VAL A 68 2.44 3.55 2.90
C VAL A 68 1.93 2.12 2.66
N GLY A 69 1.48 1.41 3.70
CA GLY A 69 0.90 0.08 3.55
C GLY A 69 -0.37 0.08 2.69
N GLN A 70 -1.24 1.07 2.85
CA GLN A 70 -2.43 1.22 2.02
C GLN A 70 -2.06 1.55 0.56
N PHE A 71 -1.07 2.39 0.36
CA PHE A 71 -0.53 2.68 -0.97
C PHE A 71 0.03 1.43 -1.66
N MET A 72 0.79 0.58 -0.93
CA MET A 72 1.28 -0.69 -1.46
C MET A 72 0.15 -1.62 -1.90
N ALA A 73 -0.87 -1.79 -1.05
CA ALA A 73 -2.02 -2.64 -1.35
C ALA A 73 -2.76 -2.18 -2.62
N LEU A 74 -2.94 -0.87 -2.76
CA LEU A 74 -3.59 -0.27 -3.93
C LEU A 74 -2.75 -0.47 -5.20
N MET A 75 -1.47 -0.09 -5.14
CA MET A 75 -0.57 -0.17 -6.31
C MET A 75 -0.40 -1.59 -6.84
N VAL A 76 -0.24 -2.57 -5.95
CA VAL A 76 -0.11 -3.97 -6.37
C VAL A 76 -1.41 -4.49 -6.97
N ASN A 77 -2.57 -4.15 -6.40
CA ASN A 77 -3.86 -4.61 -6.92
C ASN A 77 -4.21 -3.99 -8.28
N ASP A 78 -3.94 -2.70 -8.46
CA ASP A 78 -4.48 -1.94 -9.59
C ASP A 78 -3.46 -1.73 -10.73
N CYS A 79 -2.16 -1.74 -10.42
CA CYS A 79 -1.13 -1.33 -11.38
C CYS A 79 -0.15 -2.45 -11.76
N TYR A 80 -0.09 -3.55 -11.00
CA TYR A 80 0.85 -4.63 -11.29
C TYR A 80 0.22 -5.71 -12.16
N SER A 81 1.02 -6.34 -13.02
CA SER A 81 0.60 -7.49 -13.81
C SER A 81 0.27 -8.70 -12.93
N PRO A 82 -0.55 -9.65 -13.38
CA PRO A 82 -0.88 -10.86 -12.61
C PRO A 82 0.35 -11.66 -12.18
N GLU A 83 1.42 -11.64 -12.97
CA GLU A 83 2.70 -12.29 -12.66
C GLU A 83 3.41 -11.59 -11.49
N GLU A 84 3.47 -10.28 -11.53
CA GLU A 84 4.07 -9.46 -10.46
C GLU A 84 3.26 -9.53 -9.17
N GLN A 85 1.93 -9.54 -9.27
CA GLN A 85 1.04 -9.75 -8.12
C GLN A 85 1.34 -11.08 -7.42
N LYS A 86 1.55 -12.17 -8.19
CA LYS A 86 1.95 -13.48 -7.64
C LYS A 86 3.33 -13.43 -6.99
N ILE A 87 4.31 -12.75 -7.59
CA ILE A 87 5.64 -12.59 -7.01
C ILE A 87 5.53 -11.86 -5.67
N PHE A 88 4.75 -10.79 -5.61
CA PHE A 88 4.57 -9.99 -4.42
C PHE A 88 3.85 -10.76 -3.30
N THR A 89 2.71 -11.40 -3.59
CA THR A 89 1.92 -12.18 -2.62
C THR A 89 2.67 -13.40 -2.10
N ASN A 90 3.34 -14.17 -2.98
CA ASN A 90 4.24 -15.25 -2.56
C ASN A 90 5.41 -14.73 -1.72
N GLY A 91 5.86 -13.51 -1.99
CA GLY A 91 6.91 -12.86 -1.23
C GLY A 91 6.54 -12.59 0.22
N LEU A 92 5.27 -12.26 0.51
CA LEU A 92 4.77 -12.10 1.88
C LEU A 92 4.83 -13.41 2.66
N THR A 93 4.41 -14.50 2.04
CA THR A 93 4.49 -15.84 2.63
C THR A 93 5.95 -16.20 2.93
N LYS A 94 6.85 -16.06 1.95
CA LYS A 94 8.28 -16.32 2.11
C LYS A 94 8.93 -15.49 3.22
N LEU A 95 8.54 -14.22 3.35
CA LEU A 95 9.05 -13.34 4.41
C LEU A 95 8.62 -13.84 5.79
N ASN A 96 7.36 -14.20 5.96
CA ASN A 96 6.85 -14.72 7.22
C ASN A 96 7.43 -16.10 7.55
N ASP A 97 7.54 -17.01 6.58
CA ASP A 97 8.13 -18.34 6.77
C ASP A 97 9.59 -18.21 7.23
N ARG A 98 10.36 -17.36 6.57
CA ARG A 98 11.74 -17.09 6.94
C ARG A 98 11.88 -16.46 8.33
N CYS A 99 10.93 -15.61 8.70
CA CYS A 99 10.86 -15.03 10.04
C CYS A 99 10.56 -16.10 11.09
N LYS A 100 9.64 -17.02 10.82
CA LYS A 100 9.33 -18.15 11.70
C LYS A 100 10.51 -19.11 11.85
N GLU A 101 11.20 -19.42 10.75
CA GLU A 101 12.41 -20.26 10.78
C GLU A 101 13.54 -19.66 11.63
N GLN A 102 13.74 -18.33 11.51
CA GLN A 102 14.87 -17.67 12.18
C GLN A 102 14.56 -17.26 13.62
N TYR A 103 13.33 -16.86 13.91
CA TYR A 103 12.94 -16.26 15.20
C TYR A 103 11.78 -16.97 15.90
N GLY A 104 11.16 -17.98 15.28
CA GLY A 104 10.03 -18.72 15.84
C GLY A 104 8.70 -17.94 15.89
N GLN A 105 8.63 -16.74 15.28
CA GLN A 105 7.50 -15.82 15.34
C GLN A 105 7.24 -15.15 13.99
N ASP A 106 6.05 -14.58 13.84
CA ASP A 106 5.70 -13.79 12.65
C ASP A 106 6.40 -12.43 12.64
N PHE A 107 6.61 -11.86 11.44
CA PHE A 107 7.30 -10.60 11.25
C PHE A 107 6.71 -9.44 12.08
N ARG A 108 5.38 -9.42 12.29
CA ARG A 108 4.71 -8.38 13.09
C ARG A 108 5.02 -8.48 14.60
N THR A 109 5.40 -9.66 15.09
CA THR A 109 5.60 -9.91 16.52
C THR A 109 7.05 -9.82 16.97
N ILE A 110 8.02 -9.99 16.07
CA ILE A 110 9.44 -9.83 16.38
C ILE A 110 9.81 -8.36 16.65
N ASN A 111 10.89 -8.13 17.36
CA ASN A 111 11.36 -6.79 17.70
C ASN A 111 11.95 -6.02 16.50
N ALA A 112 12.10 -4.70 16.64
CA ALA A 112 12.57 -3.83 15.56
C ALA A 112 13.98 -4.20 15.05
N ALA A 113 14.90 -4.61 15.93
CA ALA A 113 16.25 -5.01 15.56
C ALA A 113 16.25 -6.29 14.69
N GLN A 114 15.42 -7.27 15.06
CA GLN A 114 15.23 -8.50 14.27
C GLN A 114 14.60 -8.22 12.90
N ARG A 115 13.59 -7.35 12.83
CA ARG A 115 12.99 -6.90 11.56
C ARG A 115 14.03 -6.27 10.65
N THR A 116 14.83 -5.33 11.18
CA THR A 116 15.90 -4.67 10.43
C THR A 116 16.94 -5.66 9.95
N ALA A 117 17.37 -6.60 10.78
CA ALA A 117 18.34 -7.64 10.41
C ALA A 117 17.81 -8.51 9.26
N LEU A 118 16.54 -8.99 9.35
CA LEU A 118 15.93 -9.80 8.32
C LEU A 118 15.81 -9.04 7.00
N LEU A 119 15.29 -7.81 7.02
CA LEU A 119 15.14 -7.01 5.79
C LEU A 119 16.51 -6.62 5.19
N THR A 120 17.55 -6.47 6.01
CA THR A 120 18.93 -6.23 5.52
C THR A 120 19.45 -7.44 4.75
N ILE A 121 19.21 -8.66 5.23
CA ILE A 121 19.56 -9.88 4.50
C ILE A 121 18.83 -9.93 3.15
N LEU A 122 17.51 -9.68 3.14
CA LEU A 122 16.72 -9.66 1.91
C LEU A 122 17.20 -8.58 0.92
N ASP A 123 17.63 -7.41 1.42
CA ASP A 123 18.20 -6.34 0.58
C ASP A 123 19.52 -6.75 -0.08
N GLN A 124 20.33 -7.53 0.63
CA GLN A 124 21.57 -8.07 0.06
C GLN A 124 21.30 -9.15 -0.99
N GLU A 125 20.30 -10.00 -0.77
CA GLU A 125 19.88 -11.05 -1.71
C GLU A 125 19.36 -10.46 -3.01
N GLN A 126 18.42 -9.52 -2.93
CA GLN A 126 17.87 -8.86 -4.11
C GLN A 126 18.96 -8.13 -4.92
N LYS A 127 19.97 -7.54 -4.25
CA LYS A 127 21.10 -6.89 -4.92
C LYS A 127 22.01 -7.89 -5.64
N LYS A 128 22.21 -9.10 -5.07
CA LYS A 128 22.97 -10.16 -5.72
C LYS A 128 22.23 -10.72 -6.93
N GLU A 129 20.92 -10.97 -6.79
CA GLU A 129 20.08 -11.42 -7.91
C GLU A 129 20.08 -10.40 -9.06
N ALA A 130 19.90 -9.12 -8.78
CA ALA A 130 19.91 -8.06 -9.78
C ALA A 130 21.25 -7.96 -10.53
N LYS A 131 22.38 -8.29 -9.90
CA LYS A 131 23.68 -8.35 -10.57
C LYS A 131 23.82 -9.55 -11.51
N ASN A 132 23.21 -10.68 -11.15
CA ASN A 132 23.29 -11.92 -11.93
C ASN A 132 22.24 -11.95 -13.05
N ASN A 133 21.09 -11.36 -12.83
CA ASN A 133 20.01 -11.27 -13.80
C ASN A 133 19.30 -9.92 -13.68
N GLN A 134 19.54 -9.01 -14.61
CA GLN A 134 18.96 -7.65 -14.60
C GLN A 134 17.42 -7.65 -14.73
N HIS A 135 16.83 -8.74 -15.21
CA HIS A 135 15.38 -8.89 -15.38
C HIS A 135 14.72 -9.64 -14.20
N ALA A 136 15.49 -10.11 -13.22
CA ALA A 136 14.92 -10.77 -12.06
C ALA A 136 14.16 -9.77 -11.18
N VAL A 137 12.87 -10.03 -10.99
CA VAL A 137 12.02 -9.24 -10.08
C VAL A 137 11.99 -9.93 -8.73
N HIS A 138 12.71 -9.39 -7.77
CA HIS A 138 12.71 -9.89 -6.40
C HIS A 138 11.60 -9.20 -5.57
N TYR A 139 10.78 -9.98 -4.87
CA TYR A 139 9.63 -9.45 -4.11
C TYR A 139 10.00 -8.35 -3.12
N PHE A 140 11.14 -8.47 -2.43
CA PHE A 140 11.58 -7.46 -1.46
C PHE A 140 11.96 -6.14 -2.14
N ARG A 141 12.51 -6.19 -3.36
CA ARG A 141 12.77 -4.99 -4.16
C ARG A 141 11.48 -4.24 -4.45
N MET A 142 10.41 -4.95 -4.85
CA MET A 142 9.08 -4.35 -5.07
C MET A 142 8.56 -3.67 -3.80
N MET A 143 8.64 -4.34 -2.65
CA MET A 143 8.22 -3.77 -1.36
C MET A 143 9.00 -2.51 -1.00
N LYS A 144 10.31 -2.53 -1.21
CA LYS A 144 11.20 -1.40 -0.93
C LYS A 144 10.92 -0.21 -1.86
N GLU A 145 10.78 -0.46 -3.16
CA GLU A 145 10.47 0.57 -4.16
C GLU A 145 9.11 1.21 -3.87
N LEU A 146 8.08 0.40 -3.56
CA LEU A 146 6.76 0.91 -3.18
C LEU A 146 6.79 1.69 -1.85
N THR A 147 7.62 1.27 -0.88
CA THR A 147 7.79 2.02 0.37
C THR A 147 8.36 3.42 0.08
N LEU A 148 9.43 3.50 -0.71
CA LEU A 148 10.05 4.78 -1.06
C LEU A 148 9.10 5.65 -1.89
N LEU A 149 8.48 5.07 -2.92
CA LEU A 149 7.53 5.78 -3.76
C LEU A 149 6.36 6.32 -2.94
N GLY A 150 5.67 5.46 -2.18
CA GLY A 150 4.51 5.85 -1.38
C GLY A 150 4.85 6.88 -0.31
N TYR A 151 6.02 6.79 0.31
CA TYR A 151 6.45 7.77 1.29
C TYR A 151 6.75 9.14 0.68
N PHE A 152 7.60 9.20 -0.34
CA PHE A 152 8.05 10.46 -0.93
C PHE A 152 7.02 11.14 -1.84
N THR A 153 5.94 10.43 -2.20
CA THR A 153 4.76 11.02 -2.88
C THR A 153 3.61 11.32 -1.94
N SER A 154 3.69 10.93 -0.67
CA SER A 154 2.68 11.26 0.34
C SER A 154 2.78 12.72 0.78
N GLU A 155 1.67 13.26 1.30
CA GLU A 155 1.64 14.60 1.90
C GLU A 155 2.72 14.76 3.00
N LEU A 156 2.84 13.77 3.89
CA LEU A 156 3.84 13.80 4.97
C LEU A 156 5.27 13.75 4.46
N GLY A 157 5.55 12.91 3.46
CA GLY A 157 6.87 12.82 2.84
C GLY A 157 7.25 14.12 2.14
N CYS A 158 6.36 14.66 1.33
CA CYS A 158 6.60 15.91 0.61
C CYS A 158 6.76 17.11 1.54
N THR A 159 5.88 17.26 2.55
CA THR A 159 5.83 18.48 3.37
C THR A 159 6.71 18.44 4.61
N LYS A 160 6.97 17.24 5.18
CA LYS A 160 7.74 17.07 6.42
C LYS A 160 9.16 16.57 6.20
N ALA A 161 9.33 15.55 5.32
CA ALA A 161 10.67 15.04 5.03
C ALA A 161 11.39 15.85 3.95
N MET A 162 10.69 16.36 2.96
CA MET A 162 11.20 17.22 1.89
C MET A 162 10.72 18.66 2.03
N ARG A 163 11.07 19.51 1.06
CA ARG A 163 10.55 20.88 0.90
C ARG A 163 9.51 20.88 -0.20
N TYR A 164 8.31 21.31 0.12
CA TYR A 164 7.22 21.43 -0.83
C TYR A 164 6.76 22.87 -0.93
N LEU A 165 6.71 23.40 -2.13
CA LEU A 165 6.19 24.72 -2.43
C LEU A 165 5.18 24.63 -3.57
N PRO A 166 3.86 24.71 -3.28
CA PRO A 166 2.81 24.50 -4.30
C PRO A 166 2.92 25.42 -5.51
N VAL A 167 3.34 26.69 -5.29
CA VAL A 167 3.50 27.68 -6.34
C VAL A 167 4.86 28.37 -6.17
N PRO A 168 5.92 27.91 -6.85
CA PRO A 168 7.27 28.45 -6.70
C PRO A 168 7.44 29.90 -7.17
N GLY A 169 6.51 30.42 -7.96
CA GLY A 169 6.45 31.82 -8.41
C GLY A 169 7.50 32.19 -9.47
N LYS A 170 8.71 31.70 -9.36
CA LYS A 170 9.80 31.92 -10.33
C LYS A 170 10.70 30.70 -10.42
N TYR A 171 11.26 30.49 -11.62
CA TYR A 171 12.27 29.47 -11.84
C TYR A 171 13.66 30.01 -11.45
N ILE A 172 14.37 29.26 -10.61
CA ILE A 172 15.78 29.53 -10.25
C ILE A 172 16.56 28.27 -10.55
N GLY A 173 17.25 28.22 -11.69
CA GLY A 173 17.94 27.03 -12.18
C GLY A 173 19.12 26.56 -11.33
N CYS A 174 19.78 27.48 -10.62
CA CYS A 174 20.90 27.16 -9.72
C CYS A 174 20.75 27.88 -8.39
N ILE A 175 20.84 27.13 -7.31
CA ILE A 175 20.91 27.65 -5.95
C ILE A 175 22.13 27.06 -5.24
N PRO A 176 22.80 27.76 -4.33
CA PRO A 176 23.88 27.21 -3.53
C PRO A 176 23.39 26.02 -2.70
N TYR A 177 24.10 24.90 -2.79
CA TYR A 177 23.83 23.73 -1.93
C TYR A 177 24.35 23.98 -0.51
N ARG A 178 23.52 23.71 0.49
CA ARG A 178 23.90 23.69 1.91
C ARG A 178 23.73 22.30 2.47
N LYS A 179 24.78 21.77 3.09
CA LYS A 179 24.75 20.44 3.70
C LYS A 179 23.64 20.37 4.77
N GLY A 180 22.78 19.34 4.68
CA GLY A 180 21.67 19.15 5.61
C GLY A 180 20.35 19.83 5.21
N GLU A 181 20.32 20.58 4.11
CA GLU A 181 19.05 21.08 3.57
C GLU A 181 18.20 19.93 3.02
N LYS A 182 16.89 20.02 3.25
CA LYS A 182 15.93 19.07 2.68
C LYS A 182 15.86 19.23 1.17
N SER A 183 15.75 18.11 0.46
CA SER A 183 15.53 18.11 -0.99
C SER A 183 14.16 18.68 -1.35
N TRP A 184 14.03 19.21 -2.54
CA TRP A 184 12.74 19.61 -3.06
C TRP A 184 11.87 18.40 -3.39
N ALA A 185 10.56 18.49 -3.15
CA ALA A 185 9.59 17.47 -3.46
C ALA A 185 9.16 17.50 -4.94
N THR A 186 9.35 18.64 -5.61
CA THR A 186 9.04 18.86 -7.03
C THR A 186 10.07 19.79 -7.62
#